data_6ab4d516ba5f39adc06cdbe73286e926
#
_entry.id   6ab4d516ba5f39adc06cdbe73286e926
#
_cell.length_a   1.000
_cell.length_b   1.000
_cell.length_c   1.000
_cell.angle_alpha   90.00
_cell.angle_beta   90.00
_cell.angle_gamma   90.00
#
_symmetry.space_group_name_H-M   'P 1'
#
loop_
_entity.id
_entity.type
_entity.pdbx_description
1 polymer ?
#
loop_
_entity_poly.entity_id
_entity_poly.type
_entity_poly.pdbx_seq_one_letter_code
_entity_poly.pdbx_strand_id
1 'polypeptide(L)'
;MGTAFSLPCSENKHSVVIVGSHLEDEFINNINKTRIHPALSCHVPKNIKFVKFKNLKEECNKKVDLIVVAIISKAIEWASIELSKVITNKTPILLLTKGLSVNKGKYEVLAHKMERLLKTNGNKESNISAAGGPCLAKGLANKIHTSVIFANKDIN
;
A
#
# COMPACT_ATOMS: atom_id res chain seq x y z
N MET A 1 -7.12 -4.33 -2.63
CA MET A 1 -6.53 -3.38 -3.62
C MET A 1 -5.03 -3.65 -3.80
N GLY A 2 -4.26 -3.86 -2.75
CA GLY A 2 -2.81 -4.10 -2.88
C GLY A 2 -2.44 -5.21 -3.86
N THR A 3 -3.02 -6.40 -3.72
CA THR A 3 -2.80 -7.50 -4.68
C THR A 3 -3.22 -7.13 -6.11
N ALA A 4 -4.35 -6.45 -6.29
CA ALA A 4 -4.78 -6.03 -7.62
C ALA A 4 -3.80 -5.05 -8.28
N PHE A 5 -3.24 -4.12 -7.51
CA PHE A 5 -2.23 -3.17 -7.98
C PHE A 5 -0.87 -3.83 -8.25
N SER A 6 -0.55 -4.89 -7.52
CA SER A 6 0.70 -5.64 -7.74
C SER A 6 0.76 -6.37 -9.08
N LEU A 7 -0.40 -6.71 -9.67
CA LEU A 7 -0.45 -7.44 -10.95
C LEU A 7 0.18 -6.64 -12.10
N PRO A 8 -0.28 -5.41 -12.43
CA PRO A 8 0.34 -4.62 -13.47
C PRO A 8 1.79 -4.24 -13.16
N CYS A 9 2.17 -4.05 -11.89
CA CYS A 9 3.57 -3.83 -11.52
C CYS A 9 4.43 -5.05 -11.88
N SER A 10 3.97 -6.24 -11.54
CA SER A 10 4.66 -7.49 -11.87
C SER A 10 4.73 -7.75 -13.39
N GLU A 11 3.67 -7.44 -14.13
CA GLU A 11 3.63 -7.54 -15.59
C GLU A 11 4.67 -6.59 -16.25
N ASN A 12 4.89 -5.42 -15.66
CA ASN A 12 5.93 -4.48 -16.07
C ASN A 12 7.32 -4.80 -15.47
N LYS A 13 7.53 -6.03 -15.00
CA LYS A 13 8.83 -6.55 -14.52
C LYS A 13 9.36 -5.88 -13.26
N HIS A 14 8.51 -5.18 -12.50
CA HIS A 14 8.91 -4.71 -11.18
C HIS A 14 9.00 -5.87 -10.19
N SER A 15 9.98 -5.82 -9.29
CA SER A 15 10.07 -6.73 -8.14
C SER A 15 9.04 -6.32 -7.10
N VAL A 16 8.07 -7.18 -6.82
CA VAL A 16 6.96 -6.87 -5.93
C VAL A 16 6.93 -7.78 -4.72
N VAL A 17 6.90 -7.17 -3.54
CA VAL A 17 6.67 -7.86 -2.27
C VAL A 17 5.41 -7.32 -1.63
N ILE A 18 4.47 -8.18 -1.28
CA ILE A 18 3.27 -7.85 -0.52
C ILE A 18 3.49 -8.28 0.92
N VAL A 19 3.44 -7.31 1.82
CA VAL A 19 3.49 -7.56 3.25
C VAL A 19 2.06 -7.51 3.79
N GLY A 20 1.58 -8.62 4.37
CA GLY A 20 0.28 -8.65 5.04
C GLY A 20 0.28 -7.84 6.33
N SER A 21 -0.90 -7.44 6.79
CA SER A 21 -1.07 -6.91 8.15
C SER A 21 -0.91 -8.03 9.20
N HIS A 22 -0.85 -7.64 10.47
CA HIS A 22 -0.79 -8.60 11.58
C HIS A 22 -2.05 -9.52 11.70
N LEU A 23 -3.11 -9.20 10.97
CA LEU A 23 -4.36 -9.98 10.93
C LEU A 23 -4.43 -10.93 9.71
N GLU A 24 -3.43 -10.92 8.83
CA GLU A 24 -3.50 -11.61 7.54
C GLU A 24 -2.55 -12.82 7.41
N ASP A 25 -2.00 -13.31 8.52
CA ASP A 25 -1.05 -14.43 8.50
C ASP A 25 -1.63 -15.68 7.82
N GLU A 26 -2.90 -15.99 8.08
CA GLU A 26 -3.59 -17.13 7.45
C GLU A 26 -3.81 -16.91 5.95
N PHE A 27 -4.23 -15.71 5.56
CA PHE A 27 -4.34 -15.32 4.16
C PHE A 27 -2.99 -15.45 3.44
N ILE A 28 -1.90 -14.95 4.05
CA ILE A 28 -0.55 -15.07 3.49
C ILE A 28 -0.12 -16.53 3.33
N ASN A 29 -0.40 -17.38 4.32
CA ASN A 29 -0.11 -18.81 4.21
C ASN A 29 -0.88 -19.47 3.07
N ASN A 30 -2.18 -19.15 2.93
CA ASN A 30 -3.03 -19.71 1.89
C ASN A 30 -2.60 -19.26 0.48
N ILE A 31 -2.40 -17.95 0.27
CA ILE A 31 -2.04 -17.43 -1.06
C ILE A 31 -0.65 -17.91 -1.51
N ASN A 32 0.26 -18.16 -0.57
CA ASN A 32 1.56 -18.75 -0.88
C ASN A 32 1.44 -20.20 -1.37
N LYS A 33 0.44 -20.95 -0.89
CA LYS A 33 0.18 -22.33 -1.31
C LYS A 33 -0.60 -22.39 -2.62
N THR A 34 -1.69 -21.65 -2.70
CA THR A 34 -2.68 -21.79 -3.77
C THR A 34 -2.44 -20.87 -4.95
N ARG A 35 -1.79 -19.74 -4.71
CA ARG A 35 -1.63 -18.62 -5.66
C ARG A 35 -2.97 -18.08 -6.20
N ILE A 36 -4.07 -18.34 -5.50
CA ILE A 36 -5.40 -17.84 -5.82
C ILE A 36 -5.82 -16.82 -4.77
N HIS A 37 -6.13 -15.60 -5.21
CA HIS A 37 -6.68 -14.58 -4.32
C HIS A 37 -8.21 -14.75 -4.21
N PRO A 38 -8.75 -15.11 -3.03
CA PRO A 38 -10.16 -15.52 -2.93
C PRO A 38 -11.13 -14.40 -3.32
N ALA A 39 -10.95 -13.19 -2.83
CA ALA A 39 -11.86 -12.06 -3.10
C ALA A 39 -11.73 -11.49 -4.53
N LEU A 40 -10.58 -11.64 -5.19
CA LEU A 40 -10.38 -11.20 -6.57
C LEU A 40 -10.70 -12.30 -7.58
N SER A 41 -10.80 -13.56 -7.11
CA SER A 41 -10.99 -14.75 -7.94
C SER A 41 -9.98 -14.85 -9.09
N CYS A 42 -8.73 -14.45 -8.83
CA CYS A 42 -7.67 -14.43 -9.83
C CYS A 42 -6.44 -15.21 -9.37
N HIS A 43 -5.68 -15.73 -10.32
CA HIS A 43 -4.38 -16.32 -10.07
C HIS A 43 -3.33 -15.21 -9.91
N VAL A 44 -2.48 -15.33 -8.90
CA VAL A 44 -1.40 -14.37 -8.65
C VAL A 44 -0.08 -14.95 -9.13
N PRO A 45 0.68 -14.23 -9.97
CA PRO A 45 1.97 -14.67 -10.49
C PRO A 45 2.96 -15.06 -9.40
N LYS A 46 3.79 -16.10 -9.67
CA LYS A 46 4.77 -16.61 -8.70
C LYS A 46 5.88 -15.61 -8.32
N ASN A 47 6.18 -14.67 -9.20
CA ASN A 47 7.17 -13.61 -8.98
C ASN A 47 6.69 -12.51 -8.01
N ILE A 48 5.41 -12.47 -7.64
CA ILE A 48 4.92 -11.65 -6.53
C ILE A 48 5.14 -12.41 -5.23
N LYS A 49 5.99 -11.87 -4.37
CA LYS A 49 6.31 -12.44 -3.06
C LYS A 49 5.27 -12.00 -2.03
N PHE A 50 4.77 -12.92 -1.22
CA PHE A 50 3.89 -12.61 -0.08
C PHE A 50 4.60 -12.97 1.21
N VAL A 51 4.66 -12.02 2.14
CA VAL A 51 5.32 -12.17 3.43
C VAL A 51 4.42 -11.71 4.57
N LYS A 52 4.63 -12.28 5.75
CA LYS A 52 3.90 -11.90 6.96
C LYS A 52 4.37 -10.57 7.51
N PHE A 53 3.53 -9.95 8.32
CA PHE A 53 3.82 -8.65 8.95
C PHE A 53 5.16 -8.62 9.70
N LYS A 54 5.51 -9.69 10.39
CA LYS A 54 6.79 -9.80 11.11
C LYS A 54 8.04 -9.56 10.25
N ASN A 55 7.93 -9.74 8.93
CA ASN A 55 9.00 -9.52 7.98
C ASN A 55 9.03 -8.07 7.43
N LEU A 56 8.12 -7.18 7.85
CA LEU A 56 8.04 -5.79 7.35
C LEU A 56 9.39 -5.08 7.44
N LYS A 57 10.04 -5.16 8.60
CA LYS A 57 11.34 -4.50 8.83
C LYS A 57 12.43 -5.06 7.92
N GLU A 58 12.47 -6.38 7.74
CA GLU A 58 13.45 -7.03 6.84
C GLU A 58 13.26 -6.57 5.39
N GLU A 59 12.01 -6.53 4.90
CA GLU A 59 11.73 -6.10 3.54
C GLU A 59 11.99 -4.59 3.34
N CYS A 60 11.68 -3.75 4.31
CA CYS A 60 11.98 -2.32 4.26
C CYS A 60 13.47 -1.98 4.40
N ASN A 61 14.28 -2.86 4.99
CA ASN A 61 15.74 -2.68 5.05
C ASN A 61 16.46 -2.96 3.71
N LYS A 62 15.77 -3.57 2.75
CA LYS A 62 16.26 -3.73 1.38
C LYS A 62 16.11 -2.39 0.65
N LYS A 63 16.74 -2.25 -0.52
CA LYS A 63 16.49 -1.11 -1.39
C LYS A 63 15.04 -1.17 -1.88
N VAL A 64 14.21 -0.24 -1.37
CA VAL A 64 12.81 -0.10 -1.75
C VAL A 64 12.64 1.21 -2.49
N ASP A 65 12.19 1.14 -3.74
CA ASP A 65 11.99 2.32 -4.59
C ASP A 65 10.62 2.99 -4.35
N LEU A 66 9.62 2.20 -3.93
CA LEU A 66 8.27 2.70 -3.64
C LEU A 66 7.58 1.81 -2.59
N ILE A 67 6.98 2.43 -1.59
CA ILE A 67 6.07 1.76 -0.65
C ILE A 67 4.63 2.04 -1.04
N VAL A 68 3.83 0.99 -1.27
CA VAL A 68 2.41 1.12 -1.59
C VAL A 68 1.57 0.72 -0.39
N VAL A 69 0.80 1.67 0.14
CA VAL A 69 -0.10 1.45 1.28
C VAL A 69 -1.52 1.21 0.79
N ALA A 70 -2.01 -0.03 0.95
CA ALA A 70 -3.29 -0.48 0.44
C ALA A 70 -4.12 -1.18 1.53
N ILE A 71 -4.48 -0.46 2.56
CA ILE A 71 -5.19 -0.93 3.75
C ILE A 71 -6.56 -0.28 3.87
N ILE A 72 -7.38 -0.70 4.83
CA ILE A 72 -8.64 -0.01 5.14
C ILE A 72 -8.38 1.34 5.82
N SER A 73 -9.27 2.31 5.64
CA SER A 73 -9.11 3.68 6.16
C SER A 73 -8.90 3.75 7.68
N LYS A 74 -9.55 2.84 8.42
CA LYS A 74 -9.41 2.74 9.89
C LYS A 74 -8.00 2.31 10.34
N ALA A 75 -7.23 1.67 9.47
CA ALA A 75 -5.88 1.17 9.79
C ALA A 75 -4.75 2.17 9.45
N ILE A 76 -5.06 3.36 8.92
CA ILE A 76 -4.06 4.38 8.54
C ILE A 76 -3.18 4.76 9.72
N GLU A 77 -3.76 4.93 10.91
CA GLU A 77 -3.01 5.31 12.10
C GLU A 77 -2.02 4.22 12.51
N TRP A 78 -2.48 2.98 12.61
CA TRP A 78 -1.63 1.83 12.86
C TRP A 78 -0.50 1.70 11.83
N ALA A 79 -0.82 1.77 10.54
CA ALA A 79 0.18 1.66 9.49
C ALA A 79 1.21 2.81 9.52
N SER A 80 0.79 4.03 9.85
CA SER A 80 1.70 5.16 10.00
C SER A 80 2.70 4.92 11.14
N ILE A 81 2.24 4.38 12.27
CA ILE A 81 3.09 4.02 13.40
C ILE A 81 4.08 2.91 13.01
N GLU A 82 3.61 1.86 12.37
CA GLU A 82 4.47 0.73 12.00
C GLU A 82 5.50 1.12 10.92
N LEU A 83 5.06 1.87 9.91
CA LEU A 83 5.96 2.34 8.86
C LEU A 83 7.00 3.33 9.41
N SER A 84 6.65 4.21 10.35
CA SER A 84 7.60 5.15 10.92
C SER A 84 8.82 4.49 11.58
N LYS A 85 8.68 3.23 12.00
CA LYS A 85 9.76 2.45 12.63
C LYS A 85 10.76 1.86 11.62
N VAL A 86 10.40 1.80 10.35
CA VAL A 86 11.14 0.99 9.37
C VAL A 86 11.48 1.73 8.06
N ILE A 87 10.79 2.83 7.74
CA ILE A 87 11.06 3.60 6.52
C ILE A 87 12.13 4.66 6.74
N THR A 88 12.82 5.01 5.67
CA THR A 88 13.65 6.21 5.61
C THR A 88 12.83 7.39 5.08
N ASN A 89 13.23 8.62 5.41
CA ASN A 89 12.53 9.84 4.96
C ASN A 89 12.49 9.99 3.41
N LYS A 90 13.36 9.28 2.69
CA LYS A 90 13.49 9.40 1.22
C LYS A 90 12.64 8.41 0.44
N THR A 91 12.10 7.36 1.08
CA THR A 91 11.31 6.36 0.36
C THR A 91 9.92 6.93 0.04
N PRO A 92 9.53 7.09 -1.24
CA PRO A 92 8.21 7.58 -1.60
C PRO A 92 7.13 6.57 -1.20
N ILE A 93 5.98 7.11 -0.80
CA ILE A 93 4.82 6.32 -0.39
C ILE A 93 3.65 6.63 -1.31
N LEU A 94 3.02 5.60 -1.86
CA LEU A 94 1.77 5.71 -2.61
C LEU A 94 0.63 5.14 -1.77
N LEU A 95 -0.32 6.01 -1.39
CA LEU A 95 -1.52 5.60 -0.67
C LEU A 95 -2.64 5.27 -1.67
N LEU A 96 -3.07 4.00 -1.71
CA LEU A 96 -4.22 3.55 -2.49
C LEU A 96 -5.54 3.65 -1.73
N THR A 97 -5.47 3.82 -0.41
CA THR A 97 -6.65 3.95 0.46
C THR A 97 -7.30 5.31 0.25
N LYS A 98 -8.57 5.30 -0.12
CA LYS A 98 -9.36 6.50 -0.37
C LYS A 98 -10.23 6.85 0.83
N GLY A 99 -10.54 8.14 0.97
CA GLY A 99 -11.46 8.61 1.99
C GLY A 99 -11.00 9.88 2.69
N LEU A 100 -11.82 10.27 3.66
CA LEU A 100 -11.63 11.45 4.49
C LEU A 100 -11.56 11.05 5.96
N SER A 101 -10.85 11.84 6.75
CA SER A 101 -10.87 11.81 8.20
C SER A 101 -11.17 13.20 8.75
N VAL A 102 -11.39 13.31 10.05
CA VAL A 102 -11.58 14.59 10.74
C VAL A 102 -10.39 14.82 11.66
N ASN A 103 -9.80 15.99 11.57
CA ASN A 103 -8.75 16.45 12.46
C ASN A 103 -9.08 17.86 12.98
N LYS A 104 -9.21 18.01 14.30
CA LYS A 104 -9.58 19.27 14.96
C LYS A 104 -10.81 19.94 14.34
N GLY A 105 -11.84 19.15 14.05
CA GLY A 105 -13.12 19.63 13.48
C GLY A 105 -13.08 19.93 11.97
N LYS A 106 -11.95 19.69 11.27
CA LYS A 106 -11.82 19.91 9.83
C LYS A 106 -11.60 18.60 9.10
N TYR A 107 -12.16 18.49 7.88
CA TYR A 107 -11.90 17.35 7.02
C TYR A 107 -10.45 17.37 6.51
N GLU A 108 -9.81 16.20 6.52
CA GLU A 108 -8.51 15.98 5.89
C GLU A 108 -8.56 14.71 5.01
N VAL A 109 -7.86 14.72 3.88
CA VAL A 109 -7.68 13.50 3.08
C VAL A 109 -6.71 12.55 3.78
N LEU A 110 -6.88 11.23 3.56
CA LEU A 110 -6.10 10.24 4.28
C LEU A 110 -4.59 10.33 4.03
N ALA A 111 -4.16 10.84 2.87
CA ALA A 111 -2.74 11.10 2.60
C ALA A 111 -2.17 12.18 3.54
N HIS A 112 -2.90 13.26 3.78
CA HIS A 112 -2.50 14.30 4.75
C HIS A 112 -2.51 13.76 6.18
N LYS A 113 -3.51 12.92 6.54
CA LYS A 113 -3.51 12.23 7.83
C LYS A 113 -2.25 11.38 8.01
N MET A 114 -1.91 10.58 7.01
CA MET A 114 -0.73 9.72 7.05
C MET A 114 0.56 10.54 7.14
N GLU A 115 0.70 11.60 6.34
CA GLU A 115 1.84 12.52 6.39
C GLU A 115 2.01 13.13 7.79
N ARG A 116 0.93 13.63 8.36
CA ARG A 116 0.93 14.21 9.71
C ARG A 116 1.35 13.20 10.77
N LEU A 117 0.83 11.96 10.70
CA LEU A 117 1.17 10.90 11.64
C LEU A 117 2.62 10.44 11.50
N LEU A 118 3.13 10.31 10.28
CA LEU A 118 4.54 9.99 10.04
C LEU A 118 5.45 11.09 10.60
N LYS A 119 5.14 12.37 10.37
CA LYS A 119 5.88 13.50 10.94
C LYS A 119 5.88 13.48 12.46
N THR A 120 4.73 13.20 13.08
CA THR A 120 4.63 13.07 14.55
C THR A 120 5.48 11.94 15.09
N ASN A 121 5.66 10.86 14.32
CA ASN A 121 6.47 9.69 14.69
C ASN A 121 7.94 9.79 14.19
N GLY A 122 8.41 10.97 13.80
CA GLY A 122 9.83 11.22 13.51
C GLY A 122 10.24 11.26 12.04
N ASN A 123 9.36 10.88 11.09
CA ASN A 123 9.64 10.95 9.64
C ASN A 123 9.27 12.33 9.10
N LYS A 124 10.17 13.31 9.21
CA LYS A 124 9.90 14.73 8.91
C LYS A 124 9.69 15.02 7.42
N GLU A 125 10.30 14.25 6.54
CA GLU A 125 10.35 14.49 5.08
C GLU A 125 9.66 13.35 4.29
N SER A 126 8.48 12.93 4.74
CA SER A 126 7.75 11.88 4.02
C SER A 126 7.15 12.42 2.71
N ASN A 127 7.47 11.76 1.59
CA ASN A 127 6.88 12.03 0.28
C ASN A 127 5.70 11.08 0.05
N ILE A 128 4.47 11.60 0.13
CA ILE A 128 3.24 10.80 0.02
C ILE A 128 2.42 11.23 -1.18
N SER A 129 2.21 10.28 -2.09
CA SER A 129 1.24 10.37 -3.18
C SER A 129 -0.07 9.69 -2.80
N ALA A 130 -1.17 10.17 -3.34
CA ALA A 130 -2.50 9.57 -3.20
C ALA A 130 -3.03 9.10 -4.55
N ALA A 131 -3.63 7.91 -4.57
CA ALA A 131 -4.36 7.42 -5.73
C ALA A 131 -5.84 7.80 -5.64
N GLY A 132 -6.36 8.41 -6.70
CA GLY A 132 -7.77 8.76 -6.89
C GLY A 132 -8.39 8.06 -8.10
N GLY A 133 -9.69 8.31 -8.35
CA GLY A 133 -10.41 7.79 -9.52
C GLY A 133 -11.24 6.53 -9.25
N PRO A 134 -12.04 6.09 -10.23
CA PRO A 134 -13.05 5.03 -10.10
C PRO A 134 -12.49 3.60 -10.17
N CYS A 135 -11.20 3.41 -9.97
CA CYS A 135 -10.55 2.10 -10.04
C CYS A 135 -10.98 1.20 -8.87
N LEU A 136 -11.56 0.06 -9.21
CA LEU A 136 -11.93 -1.01 -8.29
C LEU A 136 -10.94 -2.17 -8.38
N ALA A 137 -10.66 -2.83 -7.24
CA ALA A 137 -9.69 -3.91 -7.17
C ALA A 137 -9.99 -5.08 -8.14
N LYS A 138 -11.26 -5.49 -8.20
CA LYS A 138 -11.67 -6.58 -9.09
C LYS A 138 -11.57 -6.20 -10.57
N GLY A 139 -11.92 -4.95 -10.91
CA GLY A 139 -11.78 -4.43 -12.27
C GLY A 139 -10.30 -4.40 -12.70
N LEU A 140 -9.43 -3.88 -11.84
CA LEU A 140 -7.99 -3.83 -12.11
C LEU A 140 -7.38 -5.24 -12.26
N ALA A 141 -7.75 -6.19 -11.37
CA ALA A 141 -7.28 -7.57 -11.45
C ALA A 141 -7.74 -8.28 -12.75
N ASN A 142 -8.90 -7.94 -13.27
CA ASN A 142 -9.46 -8.48 -14.52
C ASN A 142 -9.11 -7.62 -15.77
N LYS A 143 -8.17 -6.68 -15.66
CA LYS A 143 -7.71 -5.81 -16.76
C LYS A 143 -8.84 -5.00 -17.43
N ILE A 144 -9.88 -4.66 -16.65
CA ILE A 144 -10.95 -3.77 -17.12
C ILE A 144 -10.38 -2.35 -17.16
N HIS A 145 -10.58 -1.66 -18.28
CA HIS A 145 -10.16 -0.27 -18.44
C HIS A 145 -10.74 0.61 -17.33
N THR A 146 -9.87 1.40 -16.71
CA THR A 146 -10.22 2.29 -15.61
C THR A 146 -9.33 3.51 -15.63
N SER A 147 -9.74 4.56 -14.94
CA SER A 147 -8.94 5.77 -14.78
C SER A 147 -8.42 5.86 -13.34
N VAL A 148 -7.13 6.16 -13.22
CA VAL A 148 -6.46 6.41 -11.95
C VAL A 148 -5.73 7.73 -12.04
N ILE A 149 -5.83 8.56 -11.01
CA ILE A 149 -5.08 9.80 -10.86
C ILE A 149 -4.13 9.62 -9.67
N PHE A 150 -2.86 9.89 -9.89
CA PHE A 150 -1.88 10.00 -8.81
C PHE A 150 -1.62 11.47 -8.52
N ALA A 151 -1.82 11.88 -7.28
CA ALA A 151 -1.60 13.23 -6.81
C ALA A 151 -0.46 13.28 -5.78
N ASN A 152 0.45 14.22 -5.94
CA ASN A 152 1.51 14.52 -4.99
C ASN A 152 1.64 16.03 -4.84
N LYS A 153 2.20 16.51 -3.73
CA LYS A 153 2.55 17.93 -3.53
C LYS A 153 3.78 18.33 -4.34
N ASP A 154 4.69 17.39 -4.54
CA ASP A 154 5.88 17.51 -5.36
C ASP A 154 5.68 16.67 -6.63
N ILE A 155 5.72 17.34 -7.79
CA ILE A 155 5.51 16.74 -9.11
C ILE A 155 6.80 16.59 -9.93
N ASN A 156 7.96 16.89 -9.33
CA ASN A 156 9.28 16.74 -9.95
C ASN A 156 9.87 15.35 -9.74
#